data_2986187bebb6b15e976afb20fe47beb2
#
_entry.id   2986187bebb6b15e976afb20fe47beb2
#
_cell.length_a   1.000
_cell.length_b   1.000
_cell.length_c   1.000
_cell.angle_alpha   90.00
_cell.angle_beta   90.00
_cell.angle_gamma   90.00
#
_symmetry.space_group_name_H-M   'P 1'
#
loop_
_entity.id
_entity.type
_entity.pdbx_description
1 polymer ?
#
loop_
_entity_poly.entity_id
_entity_poly.type
_entity_poly.pdbx_seq_one_letter_code
_entity_poly.pdbx_strand_id
1 'polypeptide(L)'
;MSIQGITEADIANYLANTPAFFERHAELLGAVQLTSPHGQRAVSLQERQMEMLREKIKGLEGKIIEMIRHGQENVAIADRLHRWTRALMLTAELTALPDQLVRELMQQFYIPQAGIRVWDAASEHVGQPFAQGVSEDVKSLAASLTVPYCGVNSGFEAVQWLDDPASAMSIAMIPLRHGASEQAFGMLVLASPDSTRFSATMGTDFLLRIGEIASAALVRLLPDD
;
A
#
# COMPACT_ATOMS: atom_id res chain seq x y z
N MET A 1 -14.22 -58.13 7.74
CA MET A 1 -15.64 -58.50 8.12
C MET A 1 -16.46 -57.23 7.88
N SER A 2 -17.30 -57.26 6.83
CA SER A 2 -18.23 -56.16 6.60
C SER A 2 -19.38 -56.31 7.59
N ILE A 3 -19.62 -55.31 8.39
CA ILE A 3 -20.84 -55.20 9.21
C ILE A 3 -21.96 -54.90 8.22
N GLN A 4 -22.84 -55.89 7.96
CA GLN A 4 -23.93 -55.72 7.00
C GLN A 4 -24.84 -54.57 7.45
N GLY A 5 -24.92 -53.50 6.66
CA GLY A 5 -25.87 -52.41 6.77
C GLY A 5 -25.38 -51.10 7.40
N ILE A 6 -24.13 -51.00 7.87
CA ILE A 6 -23.56 -49.76 8.38
C ILE A 6 -22.48 -49.26 7.42
N THR A 7 -22.63 -48.05 6.88
CA THR A 7 -21.68 -47.44 6.00
C THR A 7 -20.61 -46.67 6.80
N GLU A 8 -19.47 -46.38 6.17
CA GLU A 8 -18.43 -45.52 6.77
C GLU A 8 -18.99 -44.12 7.10
N ALA A 9 -19.89 -43.60 6.27
CA ALA A 9 -20.58 -42.34 6.52
C ALA A 9 -21.49 -42.39 7.78
N ASP A 10 -22.16 -43.52 8.03
CA ASP A 10 -22.96 -43.66 9.24
C ASP A 10 -22.10 -43.66 10.49
N ILE A 11 -20.93 -44.31 10.45
CA ILE A 11 -19.95 -44.30 11.55
C ILE A 11 -19.42 -42.86 11.77
N ALA A 12 -19.06 -42.13 10.71
CA ALA A 12 -18.58 -40.76 10.82
C ALA A 12 -19.65 -39.83 11.42
N ASN A 13 -20.91 -39.95 10.98
CA ASN A 13 -22.04 -39.19 11.53
C ASN A 13 -22.31 -39.53 13.00
N TYR A 14 -22.27 -40.79 13.35
CA TYR A 14 -22.46 -41.22 14.74
C TYR A 14 -21.38 -40.65 15.65
N LEU A 15 -20.09 -40.70 15.25
CA LEU A 15 -18.96 -40.19 16.04
C LEU A 15 -19.01 -38.65 16.14
N ALA A 16 -19.38 -37.95 15.07
CA ALA A 16 -19.51 -36.50 15.06
C ALA A 16 -20.61 -36.01 16.00
N ASN A 17 -21.74 -36.74 16.07
CA ASN A 17 -22.92 -36.37 16.87
C ASN A 17 -22.94 -36.96 18.30
N THR A 18 -21.96 -37.79 18.65
CA THR A 18 -21.89 -38.46 19.96
C THR A 18 -20.50 -38.26 20.59
N PRO A 19 -20.11 -37.02 20.98
CA PRO A 19 -18.75 -36.74 21.56
C PRO A 19 -18.49 -37.57 22.83
N ALA A 20 -19.51 -37.85 23.65
CA ALA A 20 -19.40 -38.72 24.83
C ALA A 20 -19.02 -40.20 24.50
N PHE A 21 -19.02 -40.59 23.23
CA PHE A 21 -18.48 -41.89 22.81
C PHE A 21 -16.99 -41.99 23.14
N PHE A 22 -16.22 -40.99 22.83
CA PHE A 22 -14.76 -40.97 23.09
C PHE A 22 -14.41 -40.87 24.57
N GLU A 23 -15.28 -40.25 25.39
CA GLU A 23 -15.12 -40.27 26.85
C GLU A 23 -15.28 -41.68 27.42
N ARG A 24 -16.30 -42.43 26.95
CA ARG A 24 -16.55 -43.81 27.39
C ARG A 24 -15.58 -44.83 26.82
N HIS A 25 -14.95 -44.50 25.68
CA HIS A 25 -14.04 -45.38 24.95
C HIS A 25 -12.68 -44.76 24.77
N ALA A 26 -12.11 -44.12 25.82
CA ALA A 26 -10.82 -43.44 25.78
C ALA A 26 -9.66 -44.36 25.34
N GLU A 27 -9.72 -45.63 25.72
CA GLU A 27 -8.72 -46.65 25.33
C GLU A 27 -8.73 -46.87 23.79
N LEU A 28 -9.95 -46.89 23.19
CA LEU A 28 -10.06 -47.02 21.73
C LEU A 28 -9.43 -45.84 21.01
N LEU A 29 -9.66 -44.61 21.51
CA LEU A 29 -9.09 -43.40 20.95
C LEU A 29 -7.55 -43.42 21.02
N GLY A 30 -7.00 -43.93 22.12
CA GLY A 30 -5.53 -44.09 22.31
C GLY A 30 -4.92 -45.21 21.44
N ALA A 31 -5.70 -46.24 21.12
CA ALA A 31 -5.25 -47.37 20.32
C ALA A 31 -5.33 -47.14 18.81
N VAL A 32 -6.10 -46.14 18.32
CA VAL A 32 -6.22 -45.80 16.90
C VAL A 32 -4.92 -45.16 16.44
N GLN A 33 -4.19 -45.83 15.55
CA GLN A 33 -2.95 -45.36 14.94
C GLN A 33 -3.22 -44.93 13.49
N LEU A 34 -2.83 -43.73 13.17
CA LEU A 34 -2.89 -43.19 11.81
C LEU A 34 -1.48 -43.16 11.21
N THR A 35 -1.37 -43.48 9.92
CA THR A 35 -0.09 -43.34 9.22
C THR A 35 0.24 -41.86 9.00
N SER A 36 1.46 -41.44 9.36
CA SER A 36 1.94 -40.11 9.06
C SER A 36 2.04 -39.90 7.54
N PRO A 37 1.57 -38.78 6.98
CA PRO A 37 1.74 -38.48 5.54
C PRO A 37 3.21 -38.27 5.15
N HIS A 38 4.13 -38.13 6.12
CA HIS A 38 5.56 -37.89 5.91
C HIS A 38 6.45 -39.10 6.26
N GLY A 39 5.87 -40.26 6.50
CA GLY A 39 6.61 -41.48 6.78
C GLY A 39 5.72 -42.69 7.07
N GLN A 40 6.29 -43.90 6.97
CA GLN A 40 5.55 -45.17 7.19
C GLN A 40 5.32 -45.50 8.70
N ARG A 41 5.54 -44.54 9.60
CA ARG A 41 5.34 -44.76 11.03
C ARG A 41 3.87 -44.50 11.40
N ALA A 42 3.25 -45.48 12.00
CA ALA A 42 1.91 -45.32 12.57
C ALA A 42 1.97 -44.34 13.76
N VAL A 43 1.11 -43.32 13.75
CA VAL A 43 0.95 -42.32 14.83
C VAL A 43 -0.45 -42.38 15.40
N SER A 44 -0.62 -42.03 16.68
CA SER A 44 -1.94 -41.95 17.28
C SER A 44 -2.74 -40.76 16.72
N LEU A 45 -4.07 -40.82 16.76
CA LEU A 45 -4.95 -39.72 16.36
C LEU A 45 -4.61 -38.43 17.14
N GLN A 46 -4.28 -38.57 18.42
CA GLN A 46 -3.90 -37.45 19.29
C GLN A 46 -2.57 -36.80 18.82
N GLU A 47 -1.57 -37.62 18.50
CA GLU A 47 -0.29 -37.10 17.96
C GLU A 47 -0.52 -36.33 16.64
N ARG A 48 -1.38 -36.83 15.77
CA ARG A 48 -1.72 -36.17 14.52
C ARG A 48 -2.46 -34.85 14.76
N GLN A 49 -3.43 -34.81 15.67
CA GLN A 49 -4.10 -33.58 16.06
C GLN A 49 -3.15 -32.55 16.66
N MET A 50 -2.23 -33.00 17.54
CA MET A 50 -1.23 -32.11 18.13
C MET A 50 -0.26 -31.55 17.08
N GLU A 51 0.16 -32.33 16.10
CA GLU A 51 0.99 -31.87 15.00
C GLU A 51 0.26 -30.79 14.18
N MET A 52 -0.99 -31.05 13.78
CA MET A 52 -1.80 -30.08 13.05
C MET A 52 -2.01 -28.78 13.84
N LEU A 53 -2.22 -28.86 15.15
CA LEU A 53 -2.37 -27.68 16.01
C LEU A 53 -1.07 -26.90 16.11
N ARG A 54 0.08 -27.57 16.25
CA ARG A 54 1.41 -26.92 16.25
C ARG A 54 1.70 -26.20 14.93
N GLU A 55 1.38 -26.82 13.79
CA GLU A 55 1.52 -26.18 12.48
C GLU A 55 0.62 -24.94 12.37
N LYS A 56 -0.62 -25.03 12.84
CA LYS A 56 -1.57 -23.92 12.86
C LYS A 56 -1.08 -22.77 13.76
N ILE A 57 -0.58 -23.09 14.94
CA ILE A 57 0.00 -22.10 15.87
C ILE A 57 1.18 -21.40 15.21
N LYS A 58 2.13 -22.15 14.64
CA LYS A 58 3.29 -21.58 13.92
C LYS A 58 2.88 -20.67 12.77
N GLY A 59 1.84 -21.04 12.02
CA GLY A 59 1.28 -20.20 10.95
C GLY A 59 0.64 -18.91 11.49
N LEU A 60 -0.06 -18.99 12.64
CA LEU A 60 -0.63 -17.81 13.29
C LEU A 60 0.45 -16.89 13.88
N GLU A 61 1.48 -17.44 14.52
CA GLU A 61 2.61 -16.66 15.00
C GLU A 61 3.30 -15.89 13.88
N GLY A 62 3.53 -16.53 12.71
CA GLY A 62 4.05 -15.86 11.52
C GLY A 62 3.19 -14.66 11.07
N LYS A 63 1.87 -14.84 11.01
CA LYS A 63 0.93 -13.77 10.65
C LYS A 63 0.93 -12.62 11.66
N ILE A 64 1.05 -12.94 12.96
CA ILE A 64 1.14 -11.92 14.02
C ILE A 64 2.41 -11.08 13.85
N ILE A 65 3.56 -11.73 13.61
CA ILE A 65 4.84 -11.02 13.37
C ILE A 65 4.73 -10.09 12.16
N GLU A 66 4.15 -10.56 11.05
CA GLU A 66 3.91 -9.73 9.86
C GLU A 66 2.99 -8.54 10.18
N MET A 67 1.90 -8.76 10.92
CA MET A 67 0.97 -7.70 11.31
C MET A 67 1.65 -6.64 12.18
N ILE A 68 2.50 -7.05 13.15
CA ILE A 68 3.26 -6.13 13.99
C ILE A 68 4.23 -5.32 13.12
N ARG A 69 4.94 -5.94 12.18
CA ARG A 69 5.86 -5.25 11.27
C ARG A 69 5.13 -4.21 10.44
N HIS A 70 4.02 -4.57 9.79
CA HIS A 70 3.22 -3.63 9.01
C HIS A 70 2.65 -2.50 9.88
N GLY A 71 2.27 -2.78 11.12
CA GLY A 71 1.84 -1.76 12.07
C GLY A 71 2.94 -0.74 12.36
N GLN A 72 4.17 -1.19 12.60
CA GLN A 72 5.32 -0.32 12.84
C GLN A 72 5.71 0.49 11.59
N GLU A 73 5.67 -0.12 10.40
CA GLU A 73 5.90 0.57 9.13
C GLU A 73 4.87 1.69 8.91
N ASN A 74 3.58 1.41 9.18
CA ASN A 74 2.52 2.41 9.07
C ASN A 74 2.70 3.58 10.04
N VAL A 75 3.10 3.33 11.29
CA VAL A 75 3.41 4.39 12.26
C VAL A 75 4.57 5.25 11.77
N ALA A 76 5.64 4.63 11.27
CA ALA A 76 6.79 5.36 10.74
C ALA A 76 6.43 6.24 9.53
N ILE A 77 5.55 5.75 8.64
CA ILE A 77 5.02 6.52 7.51
C ILE A 77 4.18 7.70 8.01
N ALA A 78 3.29 7.49 8.99
CA ALA A 78 2.47 8.53 9.57
C ALA A 78 3.32 9.64 10.22
N ASP A 79 4.36 9.28 10.95
CA ASP A 79 5.30 10.23 11.56
C ASP A 79 6.05 11.06 10.51
N ARG A 80 6.46 10.46 9.40
CA ARG A 80 7.11 11.17 8.28
C ARG A 80 6.13 12.15 7.63
N LEU A 81 4.90 11.71 7.38
CA LEU A 81 3.84 12.54 6.82
C LEU A 81 3.53 13.73 7.73
N HIS A 82 3.46 13.51 9.04
CA HIS A 82 3.25 14.57 10.02
C HIS A 82 4.40 15.60 10.00
N ARG A 83 5.67 15.15 9.96
CA ARG A 83 6.82 16.06 9.85
C ARG A 83 6.78 16.87 8.57
N TRP A 84 6.47 16.23 7.45
CA TRP A 84 6.33 16.89 6.15
C TRP A 84 5.22 17.94 6.17
N THR A 85 4.02 17.59 6.63
CA THR A 85 2.89 18.51 6.77
C THR A 85 3.26 19.71 7.64
N ARG A 86 3.92 19.47 8.77
CA ARG A 86 4.37 20.53 9.67
C ARG A 86 5.35 21.50 8.99
N ALA A 87 6.27 20.98 8.18
CA ALA A 87 7.21 21.81 7.41
C ALA A 87 6.47 22.73 6.44
N LEU A 88 5.45 22.21 5.72
CA LEU A 88 4.61 23.00 4.82
C LEU A 88 3.84 24.11 5.55
N MET A 89 3.27 23.78 6.71
CA MET A 89 2.51 24.77 7.53
C MET A 89 3.39 25.87 8.10
N LEU A 90 4.68 25.62 8.32
CA LEU A 90 5.65 26.60 8.81
C LEU A 90 6.28 27.45 7.69
N THR A 91 6.04 27.11 6.43
CA THR A 91 6.55 27.88 5.28
C THR A 91 5.68 29.14 5.12
N ALA A 92 6.27 30.29 5.46
CA ALA A 92 5.56 31.57 5.42
C ALA A 92 5.48 32.14 4.00
N GLU A 93 6.53 31.96 3.20
CA GLU A 93 6.64 32.48 1.83
C GLU A 93 5.90 31.55 0.87
N LEU A 94 4.83 32.03 0.24
CA LEU A 94 4.01 31.24 -0.68
C LEU A 94 4.77 30.79 -1.93
N THR A 95 5.64 31.65 -2.45
CA THR A 95 6.43 31.33 -3.64
C THR A 95 7.50 30.27 -3.39
N ALA A 96 7.92 30.08 -2.15
CA ALA A 96 8.87 29.03 -1.75
C ALA A 96 8.17 27.68 -1.45
N LEU A 97 6.84 27.68 -1.33
CA LEU A 97 6.09 26.51 -0.88
C LEU A 97 6.21 25.30 -1.82
N PRO A 98 6.13 25.42 -3.17
CA PRO A 98 6.30 24.28 -4.07
C PRO A 98 7.69 23.62 -3.95
N ASP A 99 8.77 24.41 -3.90
CA ASP A 99 10.12 23.90 -3.75
C ASP A 99 10.35 23.26 -2.38
N GLN A 100 9.81 23.85 -1.32
CA GLN A 100 9.89 23.30 0.02
C GLN A 100 9.12 21.98 0.12
N LEU A 101 7.94 21.90 -0.51
CA LEU A 101 7.12 20.70 -0.57
C LEU A 101 7.91 19.54 -1.20
N VAL A 102 8.50 19.76 -2.38
CA VAL A 102 9.29 18.76 -3.10
C VAL A 102 10.51 18.33 -2.29
N ARG A 103 11.29 19.27 -1.79
CA ARG A 103 12.53 19.02 -1.03
C ARG A 103 12.27 18.20 0.23
N GLU A 104 11.29 18.62 1.04
CA GLU A 104 10.93 17.91 2.26
C GLU A 104 10.34 16.52 1.97
N LEU A 105 9.55 16.39 0.90
CA LEU A 105 9.01 15.10 0.49
C LEU A 105 10.12 14.12 0.11
N MET A 106 11.06 14.55 -0.71
CA MET A 106 12.24 13.77 -1.09
C MET A 106 13.04 13.33 0.14
N GLN A 107 13.27 14.22 1.09
CA GLN A 107 14.03 13.96 2.30
C GLN A 107 13.31 12.99 3.24
N GLN A 108 12.02 13.22 3.54
CA GLN A 108 11.26 12.40 4.50
C GLN A 108 11.02 10.99 3.97
N PHE A 109 10.81 10.83 2.67
CA PHE A 109 10.44 9.55 2.06
C PHE A 109 11.55 8.92 1.21
N TYR A 110 12.74 9.52 1.23
CA TYR A 110 13.90 9.04 0.46
C TYR A 110 13.58 8.85 -1.03
N ILE A 111 12.83 9.81 -1.59
CA ILE A 111 12.50 9.81 -3.01
C ILE A 111 13.66 10.42 -3.77
N PRO A 112 14.23 9.72 -4.77
CA PRO A 112 15.42 10.18 -5.49
C PRO A 112 15.21 11.48 -6.24
N GLN A 113 14.04 11.65 -6.88
CA GLN A 113 13.70 12.83 -7.64
C GLN A 113 12.20 13.13 -7.52
N ALA A 114 11.87 14.40 -7.44
CA ALA A 114 10.48 14.86 -7.52
C ALA A 114 10.41 16.21 -8.21
N GLY A 115 9.31 16.48 -8.88
CA GLY A 115 9.04 17.75 -9.54
C GLY A 115 7.56 18.11 -9.39
N ILE A 116 7.26 19.40 -9.41
CA ILE A 116 5.90 19.90 -9.27
C ILE A 116 5.63 21.03 -10.25
N ARG A 117 4.42 21.07 -10.78
CA ARG A 117 3.91 22.23 -11.53
C ARG A 117 2.48 22.52 -11.10
N VAL A 118 2.20 23.82 -11.07
CA VAL A 118 0.90 24.42 -10.74
C VAL A 118 0.47 25.30 -11.91
N TRP A 119 -0.71 25.12 -12.42
CA TRP A 119 -1.31 25.96 -13.44
C TRP A 119 -2.52 26.69 -12.87
N ASP A 120 -3.02 27.66 -13.61
CA ASP A 120 -4.09 28.55 -13.16
C ASP A 120 -3.75 29.32 -11.86
N ALA A 121 -2.45 29.54 -11.61
CA ALA A 121 -1.96 30.30 -10.47
C ALA A 121 -2.36 31.77 -10.55
N ALA A 122 -2.48 32.44 -9.40
CA ALA A 122 -2.76 33.87 -9.32
C ALA A 122 -1.73 34.67 -10.14
N SER A 123 -2.16 35.83 -10.69
CA SER A 123 -1.36 36.64 -11.62
C SER A 123 0.03 36.99 -11.10
N GLU A 124 0.20 37.14 -9.80
CA GLU A 124 1.47 37.39 -9.12
C GLU A 124 2.43 36.21 -9.14
N HIS A 125 1.93 35.00 -9.36
CA HIS A 125 2.70 33.75 -9.35
C HIS A 125 2.96 33.16 -10.73
N VAL A 126 2.30 33.64 -11.79
CA VAL A 126 2.43 33.10 -13.18
C VAL A 126 3.90 33.14 -13.68
N GLY A 127 4.70 34.09 -13.23
CA GLY A 127 6.12 34.21 -13.59
C GLY A 127 7.06 33.23 -12.89
N GLN A 128 6.58 32.48 -11.91
CA GLN A 128 7.40 31.56 -11.12
C GLN A 128 7.73 30.27 -11.89
N PRO A 129 8.91 29.66 -11.64
CA PRO A 129 9.33 28.43 -12.34
C PRO A 129 8.32 27.28 -12.20
N PHE A 130 7.65 27.15 -11.04
CA PHE A 130 6.66 26.12 -10.80
C PHE A 130 5.35 26.31 -11.59
N ALA A 131 5.09 27.53 -12.11
CA ALA A 131 3.89 27.84 -12.88
C ALA A 131 4.10 27.82 -14.40
N GLN A 132 5.31 27.46 -14.87
CA GLN A 132 5.68 27.50 -16.27
C GLN A 132 5.97 26.10 -16.84
N GLY A 133 5.97 25.98 -18.18
CA GLY A 133 6.38 24.75 -18.86
C GLY A 133 5.39 23.61 -18.72
N VAL A 134 4.10 23.92 -18.78
CA VAL A 134 3.01 22.91 -18.72
C VAL A 134 2.21 22.97 -20.02
N SER A 135 2.17 21.85 -20.76
CA SER A 135 1.37 21.71 -21.96
C SER A 135 -0.09 21.38 -21.63
N GLU A 136 -0.98 21.60 -22.59
CA GLU A 136 -2.39 21.19 -22.46
C GLU A 136 -2.55 19.67 -22.40
N ASP A 137 -1.62 18.91 -22.98
CA ASP A 137 -1.61 17.45 -22.89
C ASP A 137 -1.36 16.97 -21.46
N VAL A 138 -0.45 17.62 -20.73
CA VAL A 138 -0.18 17.31 -19.31
C VAL A 138 -1.39 17.69 -18.46
N LYS A 139 -2.05 18.81 -18.70
CA LYS A 139 -3.25 19.21 -17.97
C LYS A 139 -4.39 18.22 -18.20
N SER A 140 -4.60 17.79 -19.46
CA SER A 140 -5.58 16.79 -19.83
C SER A 140 -5.30 15.43 -19.17
N LEU A 141 -4.02 15.01 -19.14
CA LEU A 141 -3.60 13.82 -18.44
C LEU A 141 -3.92 13.91 -16.95
N ALA A 142 -3.53 15.01 -16.29
CA ALA A 142 -3.80 15.22 -14.86
C ALA A 142 -5.31 15.20 -14.54
N ALA A 143 -6.15 15.79 -15.39
CA ALA A 143 -7.60 15.77 -15.24
C ALA A 143 -8.17 14.34 -15.37
N SER A 144 -7.60 13.51 -16.25
CA SER A 144 -8.04 12.12 -16.46
C SER A 144 -7.69 11.15 -15.32
N LEU A 145 -6.67 11.47 -14.51
CA LEU A 145 -6.22 10.62 -13.41
C LEU A 145 -7.18 10.74 -12.23
N THR A 146 -8.02 9.76 -11.98
CA THR A 146 -8.89 9.69 -10.78
C THR A 146 -8.13 9.27 -9.52
N VAL A 147 -7.04 8.54 -9.69
CA VAL A 147 -6.10 8.11 -8.65
C VAL A 147 -4.68 8.36 -9.14
N PRO A 148 -3.69 8.46 -8.25
CA PRO A 148 -2.30 8.58 -8.67
C PRO A 148 -1.87 7.46 -9.61
N TYR A 149 -1.20 7.82 -10.68
CA TYR A 149 -0.58 6.85 -11.59
C TYR A 149 0.73 6.35 -10.98
N CYS A 150 0.97 5.04 -11.04
CA CYS A 150 2.26 4.41 -10.71
C CYS A 150 2.64 3.45 -11.83
N GLY A 151 3.87 3.51 -12.26
CA GLY A 151 4.34 2.60 -13.32
C GLY A 151 5.72 2.94 -13.84
N VAL A 152 6.11 2.19 -14.87
CA VAL A 152 7.35 2.44 -15.63
C VAL A 152 7.21 3.76 -16.38
N ASN A 153 8.30 4.52 -16.44
CA ASN A 153 8.35 5.72 -17.24
C ASN A 153 8.26 5.39 -18.74
N SER A 154 7.16 5.78 -19.37
CA SER A 154 6.89 5.58 -20.80
C SER A 154 7.14 6.86 -21.62
N GLY A 155 7.97 7.78 -21.12
CA GLY A 155 8.28 9.02 -21.82
C GLY A 155 7.26 10.14 -21.59
N PHE A 156 6.64 10.20 -20.42
CA PHE A 156 5.70 11.27 -20.05
C PHE A 156 6.43 12.63 -20.04
N GLU A 157 5.78 13.66 -20.60
CA GLU A 157 6.33 15.02 -20.64
C GLU A 157 6.65 15.56 -19.22
N ALA A 158 5.79 15.27 -18.26
CA ALA A 158 5.94 15.73 -16.88
C ALA A 158 7.26 15.24 -16.22
N VAL A 159 7.91 14.21 -16.75
CA VAL A 159 9.23 13.74 -16.31
C VAL A 159 10.32 14.79 -16.61
N GLN A 160 10.12 15.67 -17.58
CA GLN A 160 11.06 16.75 -17.91
C GLN A 160 11.17 17.83 -16.81
N TRP A 161 10.31 17.78 -15.80
CA TRP A 161 10.39 18.67 -14.63
C TRP A 161 11.39 18.22 -13.58
N LEU A 162 11.95 17.04 -13.74
CA LEU A 162 12.94 16.45 -12.84
C LEU A 162 14.35 16.93 -13.16
N ASP A 163 15.25 16.89 -12.20
CA ASP A 163 16.66 17.29 -12.37
C ASP A 163 17.41 16.37 -13.33
N ASP A 164 17.13 15.06 -13.29
CA ASP A 164 17.69 14.04 -14.19
C ASP A 164 16.60 13.13 -14.76
N PRO A 165 15.88 13.59 -15.79
CA PRO A 165 14.80 12.82 -16.44
C PRO A 165 15.25 11.46 -16.99
N ALA A 166 16.51 11.35 -17.41
CA ALA A 166 17.05 10.16 -18.04
C ALA A 166 17.18 8.97 -17.08
N SER A 167 17.38 9.23 -15.79
CA SER A 167 17.48 8.19 -14.77
C SER A 167 16.12 7.74 -14.23
N ALA A 168 15.02 8.38 -14.61
CA ALA A 168 13.67 8.04 -14.14
C ALA A 168 13.17 6.76 -14.80
N MET A 169 13.30 5.61 -14.12
CA MET A 169 12.83 4.30 -14.60
C MET A 169 11.40 4.01 -14.18
N SER A 170 11.01 4.36 -12.94
CA SER A 170 9.62 4.29 -12.46
C SER A 170 9.16 5.64 -11.94
N ILE A 171 7.89 5.93 -12.10
CA ILE A 171 7.28 7.22 -11.75
C ILE A 171 5.96 7.03 -11.02
N ALA A 172 5.62 8.03 -10.20
CA ALA A 172 4.27 8.27 -9.72
C ALA A 172 3.86 9.69 -10.11
N MET A 173 2.66 9.84 -10.68
CA MET A 173 2.06 11.13 -11.03
C MET A 173 0.82 11.34 -10.18
N ILE A 174 0.78 12.43 -9.43
CA ILE A 174 -0.24 12.74 -8.44
C ILE A 174 -0.92 14.04 -8.86
N PRO A 175 -2.16 13.99 -9.33
CA PRO A 175 -2.89 15.20 -9.68
C PRO A 175 -3.25 15.99 -8.42
N LEU A 176 -3.14 17.31 -8.49
CA LEU A 176 -3.49 18.24 -7.41
C LEU A 176 -4.83 18.88 -7.72
N ARG A 177 -5.79 18.78 -6.78
CA ARG A 177 -7.16 19.25 -6.97
C ARG A 177 -7.63 20.11 -5.81
N HIS A 178 -8.47 21.08 -6.12
CA HIS A 178 -9.13 21.89 -5.09
C HIS A 178 -10.39 21.20 -4.60
N GLY A 179 -10.37 20.75 -3.35
CA GLY A 179 -11.52 20.09 -2.71
C GLY A 179 -11.99 18.86 -3.51
N ALA A 180 -13.27 18.84 -3.84
CA ALA A 180 -13.90 17.77 -4.63
C ALA A 180 -13.92 18.06 -6.15
N SER A 181 -13.17 19.06 -6.65
CA SER A 181 -13.12 19.38 -8.07
C SER A 181 -12.53 18.23 -8.88
N GLU A 182 -13.15 17.94 -10.01
CA GLU A 182 -12.60 17.00 -10.99
C GLU A 182 -11.39 17.60 -11.74
N GLN A 183 -11.30 18.93 -11.80
CA GLN A 183 -10.21 19.63 -12.48
C GLN A 183 -8.96 19.64 -11.58
N ALA A 184 -7.83 19.29 -12.18
CA ALA A 184 -6.54 19.42 -11.53
C ALA A 184 -5.97 20.82 -11.81
N PHE A 185 -5.41 21.46 -10.79
CA PHE A 185 -4.70 22.73 -10.91
C PHE A 185 -3.17 22.57 -10.87
N GLY A 186 -2.71 21.35 -10.70
CA GLY A 186 -1.30 21.01 -10.61
C GLY A 186 -1.04 19.53 -10.69
N MET A 187 0.23 19.17 -10.78
CA MET A 187 0.67 17.77 -10.70
C MET A 187 2.01 17.67 -10.02
N LEU A 188 2.13 16.71 -9.11
CA LEU A 188 3.37 16.30 -8.47
C LEU A 188 3.85 15.01 -9.14
N VAL A 189 5.12 14.99 -9.54
CA VAL A 189 5.80 13.84 -10.15
C VAL A 189 6.88 13.35 -9.20
N LEU A 190 6.87 12.05 -8.89
CA LEU A 190 7.91 11.38 -8.14
C LEU A 190 8.60 10.39 -9.08
N ALA A 191 9.92 10.26 -8.98
CA ALA A 191 10.66 9.33 -9.83
C ALA A 191 11.76 8.60 -9.10
N SER A 192 12.10 7.42 -9.62
CA SER A 192 13.17 6.58 -9.11
C SER A 192 13.92 5.89 -10.26
N PRO A 193 15.25 5.70 -10.13
CA PRO A 193 16.02 4.84 -11.01
C PRO A 193 15.72 3.33 -10.78
N ASP A 194 15.06 2.96 -9.70
CA ASP A 194 14.58 1.61 -9.47
C ASP A 194 13.21 1.44 -10.15
N SER A 195 13.16 0.56 -11.16
CA SER A 195 11.94 0.29 -11.95
C SER A 195 10.78 -0.33 -11.13
N THR A 196 11.06 -0.83 -9.93
CA THR A 196 10.08 -1.51 -9.06
C THR A 196 9.52 -0.61 -7.97
N ARG A 197 10.13 0.57 -7.74
CA ARG A 197 9.76 1.46 -6.63
C ARG A 197 8.34 1.99 -6.75
N PHE A 198 7.94 2.44 -7.92
CA PHE A 198 6.58 2.90 -8.23
C PHE A 198 5.93 1.91 -9.19
N SER A 199 5.52 0.74 -8.67
CA SER A 199 4.90 -0.30 -9.48
C SER A 199 3.39 -0.11 -9.60
N ALA A 200 2.79 -0.57 -10.70
CA ALA A 200 1.34 -0.53 -10.91
C ALA A 200 0.54 -1.34 -9.85
N THR A 201 1.21 -2.25 -9.15
CA THR A 201 0.60 -3.05 -8.07
C THR A 201 0.76 -2.41 -6.69
N MET A 202 1.47 -1.28 -6.59
CA MET A 202 1.62 -0.54 -5.34
C MET A 202 0.29 0.09 -4.92
N GLY A 203 -0.06 -0.05 -3.64
CA GLY A 203 -1.22 0.65 -3.09
C GLY A 203 -1.06 2.17 -3.19
N THR A 204 -2.05 2.86 -3.73
CA THR A 204 -2.02 4.31 -3.98
C THR A 204 -2.49 5.15 -2.80
N ASP A 205 -3.00 4.55 -1.72
CA ASP A 205 -3.58 5.25 -0.57
C ASP A 205 -2.63 6.29 0.05
N PHE A 206 -1.34 5.95 0.14
CA PHE A 206 -0.34 6.86 0.66
C PHE A 206 -0.10 8.05 -0.30
N LEU A 207 -0.06 7.80 -1.61
CA LEU A 207 0.12 8.85 -2.62
C LEU A 207 -1.12 9.75 -2.71
N LEU A 208 -2.31 9.22 -2.49
CA LEU A 208 -3.54 10.00 -2.36
C LEU A 208 -3.43 11.00 -1.19
N ARG A 209 -2.98 10.55 -0.03
CA ARG A 209 -2.77 11.43 1.14
C ARG A 209 -1.71 12.52 0.88
N ILE A 210 -0.64 12.17 0.17
CA ILE A 210 0.35 13.18 -0.28
C ILE A 210 -0.34 14.20 -1.18
N GLY A 211 -1.13 13.75 -2.15
CA GLY A 211 -1.87 14.61 -3.07
C GLY A 211 -2.84 15.55 -2.36
N GLU A 212 -3.60 15.05 -1.38
CA GLU A 212 -4.53 15.84 -0.57
C GLU A 212 -3.81 16.93 0.22
N ILE A 213 -2.73 16.60 0.91
CA ILE A 213 -1.94 17.56 1.71
C ILE A 213 -1.26 18.58 0.78
N ALA A 214 -0.66 18.13 -0.33
CA ALA A 214 -0.04 19.00 -1.32
C ALA A 214 -1.07 19.97 -1.92
N SER A 215 -2.24 19.46 -2.29
CA SER A 215 -3.33 20.28 -2.83
C SER A 215 -3.79 21.32 -1.82
N ALA A 216 -4.04 20.92 -0.56
CA ALA A 216 -4.44 21.85 0.50
C ALA A 216 -3.39 22.93 0.81
N ALA A 217 -2.11 22.61 0.68
CA ALA A 217 -1.04 23.60 0.85
C ALA A 217 -0.97 24.59 -0.33
N LEU A 218 -1.10 24.08 -1.56
CA LEU A 218 -0.82 24.84 -2.79
C LEU A 218 -2.04 25.55 -3.37
N VAL A 219 -3.27 25.22 -2.92
CA VAL A 219 -4.48 25.95 -3.32
C VAL A 219 -4.35 27.47 -3.04
N ARG A 220 -3.54 27.84 -2.07
CA ARG A 220 -3.23 29.24 -1.72
C ARG A 220 -2.48 30.03 -2.81
N LEU A 221 -1.97 29.33 -3.84
CA LEU A 221 -1.33 29.94 -5.02
C LEU A 221 -2.33 30.25 -6.13
N LEU A 222 -3.56 29.77 -6.01
CA LEU A 222 -4.63 30.05 -6.98
C LEU A 222 -5.26 31.42 -6.69
N PRO A 223 -5.97 32.01 -7.66
CA PRO A 223 -6.75 33.21 -7.42
C PRO A 223 -7.78 32.98 -6.30
N ASP A 224 -8.02 34.00 -5.49
CA ASP A 224 -9.14 33.99 -4.56
C ASP A 224 -10.46 33.99 -5.36
N ASP A 225 -11.40 33.08 -5.03
CA ASP A 225 -12.74 33.00 -5.64
C ASP A 225 -13.60 34.21 -5.28
#